data_2d2f70933a5abe37d42d82e218d220da
#
_entry.id   2d2f70933a5abe37d42d82e218d220da
#
_cell.length_a   1.000
_cell.length_b   1.000
_cell.length_c   1.000
_cell.angle_alpha   90.00
_cell.angle_beta   90.00
_cell.angle_gamma   90.00
#
_symmetry.space_group_name_H-M   'P 1'
#
loop_
_entity.id
_entity.type
_entity.pdbx_description
1 polymer ?
#
loop_
_entity_poly.entity_id
_entity_poly.type
_entity_poly.pdbx_seq_one_letter_code
_entity_poly.pdbx_strand_id
1 'polypeptide(L)'
;MSEAKTAEPASEPNRLTTDSERDPKPDAQTAQSLAARLADKRPLWMWVTGGLLIVLVVTKGVPWVVTAIRTVSTDDAYVNGHVTFVAPRVPGQVVHVLVDDNNRVRKGNLLVQLDKEPYRVQVDIAQAALTVAQADLAAAEAKVRGLAGLARSQRFDLNHSMEELHDQVADLHAKVAALQAANATLTRAQADYQREQQLLKQRVISQQQFDSYEEAFDVAKAQSAKAQQQVYEIRAELGLPPKPLNGDDLAAVPPDLDQHFSAVKEAQYRLMETAAQLGIVQRFKGTPDEMLAEFYKRDPSGNIDVILDQVLKEAPDVKQAEAKLVQAQANLHQAELNLSYCEVVAEIDGVVTRRNVNPGNQVVAGEELMALRSLTEIWVDANFKETQLAKLRIGQPVDLDVDMYGRRRRFRGRISGFTMGTGSTLALLPAENATGNFVKVVQRLPVRIELTNYDPYTFPLFIGLSVTPHVYVNEKPTGPNAGKFLQASLAGTLPVLPPNPR
;
A
#
# COMPACT_ATOMS: atom_id res chain seq x y z
N MET A 1 24.14 55.76 44.26
CA MET A 1 25.41 56.54 44.30
C MET A 1 25.72 56.91 42.90
N SER A 2 25.52 57.98 42.60
CA SER A 2 25.98 59.38 42.62
C SER A 2 26.04 59.86 41.17
N GLU A 3 25.18 60.64 40.82
CA GLU A 3 25.20 62.10 40.63
C GLU A 3 25.87 62.50 39.33
N ALA A 4 25.11 63.13 38.47
CA ALA A 4 24.78 64.57 38.39
C ALA A 4 25.85 65.30 37.57
N LYS A 5 25.63 66.20 36.68
CA LYS A 5 24.87 67.45 36.66
C LYS A 5 25.08 68.14 35.34
N THR A 6 24.08 68.71 34.72
CA THR A 6 23.80 70.12 34.52
C THR A 6 24.84 70.88 33.69
N ALA A 7 24.55 71.75 32.69
CA ALA A 7 23.55 72.77 32.60
C ALA A 7 23.62 73.47 31.20
N GLU A 8 22.52 73.95 30.73
CA GLU A 8 22.29 75.14 29.93
C GLU A 8 22.80 76.45 30.67
N PRO A 9 22.93 77.62 30.09
CA PRO A 9 21.93 78.30 29.26
C PRO A 9 22.43 79.37 28.27
N ALA A 10 21.49 79.77 27.40
CA ALA A 10 21.01 81.05 26.96
C ALA A 10 21.99 82.29 26.78
N SER A 11 21.82 83.00 25.68
CA SER A 11 21.30 84.40 25.68
C SER A 11 21.38 85.05 24.29
N GLU A 12 20.24 85.52 23.79
CA GLU A 12 20.07 86.72 23.03
C GLU A 12 20.49 87.98 23.89
N PRO A 13 20.47 89.26 23.42
CA PRO A 13 20.10 89.91 22.14
C PRO A 13 21.01 91.13 21.75
N ASN A 14 20.76 91.85 20.69
CA ASN A 14 20.55 93.34 20.63
C ASN A 14 20.81 93.89 19.23
N ARG A 15 19.82 94.45 18.61
CA ARG A 15 19.37 95.81 18.27
C ARG A 15 20.44 96.85 18.15
N LEU A 16 20.28 97.62 17.08
CA LEU A 16 20.17 99.14 16.87
C LEU A 16 20.93 99.57 15.64
N THR A 17 20.29 100.11 14.73
CA THR A 17 19.69 101.36 14.38
C THR A 17 20.52 102.20 13.42
N THR A 18 19.79 102.74 12.44
CA THR A 18 19.85 104.06 11.84
C THR A 18 21.11 104.41 11.05
N ASP A 19 21.09 105.10 9.95
CA ASP A 19 20.28 106.16 9.38
C ASP A 19 20.63 106.37 7.90
N SER A 20 19.61 106.72 7.11
CA SER A 20 19.50 107.90 6.26
C SER A 20 20.65 108.24 5.30
N GLU A 21 20.43 108.29 3.98
CA GLU A 21 20.27 109.55 3.23
C GLU A 21 20.30 109.35 1.70
N ARG A 22 19.22 109.81 1.08
CA ARG A 22 19.08 110.54 -0.20
C ARG A 22 19.73 110.02 -1.50
N ASP A 23 18.81 109.86 -2.39
CA ASP A 23 18.76 110.05 -3.84
C ASP A 23 19.88 110.88 -4.49
N PRO A 24 20.15 110.67 -5.78
CA PRO A 24 19.21 111.12 -6.81
C PRO A 24 19.07 110.15 -8.03
N LYS A 25 17.91 110.24 -8.65
CA LYS A 25 17.65 109.84 -10.02
C LYS A 25 18.61 110.40 -11.02
N PRO A 26 18.96 109.70 -12.06
CA PRO A 26 18.83 110.25 -13.39
C PRO A 26 18.18 109.31 -14.41
N ASP A 27 17.33 109.92 -15.13
CA ASP A 27 17.03 109.89 -16.57
C ASP A 27 16.70 108.57 -17.27
N ALA A 28 15.45 108.52 -17.58
CA ALA A 28 14.71 107.56 -18.37
C ALA A 28 14.92 107.66 -19.91
N GLN A 29 16.12 107.60 -20.41
CA GLN A 29 16.28 107.58 -21.89
C GLN A 29 17.30 106.59 -22.45
N THR A 30 17.99 105.78 -21.64
CA THR A 30 18.96 104.80 -22.17
C THR A 30 18.50 103.36 -22.05
N ALA A 31 17.34 103.03 -21.47
CA ALA A 31 16.81 101.66 -21.30
C ALA A 31 15.93 101.19 -22.46
N GLN A 32 15.56 102.07 -23.41
CA GLN A 32 14.67 101.66 -24.53
C GLN A 32 15.38 101.15 -25.78
N SER A 33 16.72 101.26 -25.91
CA SER A 33 17.42 100.81 -27.11
C SER A 33 18.04 99.40 -27.02
N LEU A 34 18.12 98.78 -25.82
CA LEU A 34 18.62 97.38 -25.67
C LEU A 34 17.52 96.34 -25.67
N ALA A 35 16.28 96.74 -25.36
CA ALA A 35 15.14 95.82 -25.36
C ALA A 35 14.62 95.46 -26.76
N ALA A 36 14.89 96.31 -27.77
CA ALA A 36 14.40 96.13 -29.15
C ALA A 36 15.30 95.25 -30.02
N ARG A 37 16.51 94.89 -29.59
CA ARG A 37 17.44 94.01 -30.36
C ARG A 37 17.45 92.54 -29.91
N LEU A 38 16.76 92.14 -28.83
CA LEU A 38 16.65 90.76 -28.35
C LEU A 38 15.30 90.15 -28.69
N ALA A 39 14.38 90.83 -29.28
CA ALA A 39 13.02 90.35 -29.59
C ALA A 39 12.91 89.55 -30.91
N ASP A 40 13.95 89.55 -31.75
CA ASP A 40 13.81 89.01 -33.12
C ASP A 40 14.45 87.62 -33.34
N LYS A 41 14.94 86.99 -32.27
CA LYS A 41 15.44 85.57 -32.36
C LYS A 41 14.71 84.58 -31.42
N ARG A 42 13.65 85.01 -30.77
CA ARG A 42 12.88 84.17 -29.83
C ARG A 42 11.96 83.13 -30.46
N PRO A 43 11.40 83.18 -31.66
CA PRO A 43 10.42 82.19 -32.07
C PRO A 43 11.03 80.84 -32.45
N LEU A 44 12.24 80.78 -33.03
CA LEU A 44 12.75 79.50 -33.50
C LEU A 44 13.18 78.56 -32.39
N TRP A 45 13.83 79.06 -31.32
CA TRP A 45 14.27 78.25 -30.20
C TRP A 45 13.09 77.77 -29.30
N MET A 46 12.07 78.64 -29.15
CA MET A 46 10.82 78.21 -28.47
C MET A 46 10.07 77.19 -29.24
N TRP A 47 10.06 77.21 -30.56
CA TRP A 47 9.44 76.17 -31.39
C TRP A 47 10.25 74.85 -31.36
N VAL A 48 11.58 74.92 -31.31
CA VAL A 48 12.45 73.73 -31.20
C VAL A 48 12.34 73.10 -29.81
N THR A 49 12.35 73.88 -28.73
CA THR A 49 12.14 73.32 -27.35
C THR A 49 10.71 72.85 -27.14
N GLY A 50 9.71 73.57 -27.68
CA GLY A 50 8.33 73.12 -27.68
C GLY A 50 8.13 71.79 -28.46
N GLY A 51 8.75 71.66 -29.65
CA GLY A 51 8.77 70.47 -30.46
C GLY A 51 9.47 69.31 -29.76
N LEU A 52 10.62 69.55 -29.12
CA LEU A 52 11.34 68.53 -28.35
C LEU A 52 10.53 68.05 -27.13
N LEU A 53 9.83 68.99 -26.46
CA LEU A 53 8.96 68.70 -25.32
C LEU A 53 7.73 67.86 -25.76
N ILE A 54 7.12 68.18 -26.92
CA ILE A 54 6.04 67.49 -27.52
C ILE A 54 6.52 66.04 -27.90
N VAL A 55 7.69 65.91 -28.54
CA VAL A 55 8.29 64.64 -28.87
C VAL A 55 8.55 63.81 -27.60
N LEU A 56 9.02 64.39 -26.53
CA LEU A 56 9.26 63.77 -25.24
C LEU A 56 7.94 63.34 -24.58
N VAL A 57 6.91 64.18 -24.64
CA VAL A 57 5.57 63.80 -24.14
C VAL A 57 4.94 62.70 -24.99
N VAL A 58 5.09 62.76 -26.31
CA VAL A 58 4.56 61.70 -27.19
C VAL A 58 5.33 60.39 -27.04
N THR A 59 6.65 60.41 -26.96
CA THR A 59 7.48 59.22 -26.90
C THR A 59 7.53 58.60 -25.50
N LYS A 60 7.35 59.37 -24.43
CA LYS A 60 7.41 58.91 -23.05
C LYS A 60 6.06 59.01 -22.33
N GLY A 61 5.31 60.14 -22.52
CA GLY A 61 4.05 60.38 -21.83
C GLY A 61 2.89 59.52 -22.37
N VAL A 62 2.74 59.43 -23.70
CA VAL A 62 1.66 58.64 -24.30
C VAL A 62 1.76 57.15 -23.96
N PRO A 63 2.91 56.49 -24.08
CA PRO A 63 3.04 55.10 -23.64
C PRO A 63 2.74 54.92 -22.16
N TRP A 64 3.17 55.86 -21.31
CA TRP A 64 2.91 55.80 -19.87
C TRP A 64 1.42 55.93 -19.56
N VAL A 65 0.70 56.87 -20.18
CA VAL A 65 -0.75 57.04 -20.02
C VAL A 65 -1.51 55.80 -20.56
N VAL A 66 -1.12 55.31 -21.72
CA VAL A 66 -1.73 54.10 -22.31
C VAL A 66 -1.54 52.89 -21.41
N THR A 67 -0.36 52.71 -20.84
CA THR A 67 -0.10 51.61 -19.89
C THR A 67 -0.93 51.81 -18.62
N ALA A 68 -0.98 53.00 -18.05
CA ALA A 68 -1.75 53.30 -16.84
C ALA A 68 -3.27 53.09 -17.00
N ILE A 69 -3.81 53.29 -18.22
CA ILE A 69 -5.24 53.01 -18.51
C ILE A 69 -5.50 51.54 -18.79
N ARG A 70 -4.53 50.79 -19.33
CA ARG A 70 -4.66 49.42 -19.76
C ARG A 70 -4.31 48.40 -18.68
N THR A 71 -3.63 48.79 -17.61
CA THR A 71 -3.19 47.91 -16.54
C THR A 71 -3.83 48.25 -15.21
N VAL A 72 -4.08 47.24 -14.41
CA VAL A 72 -4.42 47.34 -12.99
C VAL A 72 -3.21 46.87 -12.20
N SER A 73 -2.73 47.68 -11.26
CA SER A 73 -1.54 47.40 -10.45
C SER A 73 -1.83 47.54 -8.96
N THR A 74 -1.06 46.87 -8.16
CA THR A 74 -1.01 47.02 -6.69
C THR A 74 0.45 47.10 -6.24
N ASP A 75 0.69 47.80 -5.19
CA ASP A 75 1.98 47.90 -4.49
C ASP A 75 2.09 46.89 -3.32
N ASP A 76 0.99 46.20 -3.00
CA ASP A 76 0.90 45.25 -1.93
C ASP A 76 0.89 43.85 -2.54
N ALA A 77 2.07 43.37 -2.97
CA ALA A 77 2.27 42.03 -3.47
C ALA A 77 3.67 41.53 -3.11
N TYR A 78 3.79 40.27 -2.88
CA TYR A 78 5.04 39.63 -2.50
C TYR A 78 5.17 38.23 -3.11
N VAL A 79 6.42 37.81 -3.28
CA VAL A 79 6.73 36.43 -3.70
C VAL A 79 6.42 35.49 -2.54
N ASN A 80 5.69 34.44 -2.82
CA ASN A 80 5.38 33.33 -1.91
C ASN A 80 5.78 31.98 -2.52
N GLY A 81 5.78 30.94 -1.75
CA GLY A 81 6.14 29.60 -2.22
C GLY A 81 5.92 28.54 -1.16
N HIS A 82 5.97 27.28 -1.58
CA HIS A 82 5.84 26.17 -0.66
C HIS A 82 7.05 26.09 0.28
N VAL A 83 6.76 25.79 1.54
CA VAL A 83 7.75 25.48 2.56
C VAL A 83 7.54 24.01 2.94
N THR A 84 8.58 23.21 2.77
CA THR A 84 8.58 21.81 3.17
C THR A 84 9.41 21.64 4.44
N PHE A 85 8.77 21.18 5.50
CA PHE A 85 9.47 20.86 6.74
C PHE A 85 10.10 19.48 6.62
N VAL A 86 11.39 19.41 6.89
CA VAL A 86 12.14 18.16 6.92
C VAL A 86 12.08 17.61 8.33
N ALA A 87 11.54 16.40 8.45
CA ALA A 87 11.43 15.67 9.70
C ALA A 87 11.91 14.22 9.53
N PRO A 88 12.52 13.61 10.56
CA PRO A 88 12.91 12.23 10.53
C PRO A 88 11.66 11.33 10.61
N ARG A 89 11.71 10.18 9.98
CA ARG A 89 10.63 9.17 10.05
C ARG A 89 10.83 8.18 11.20
N VAL A 90 12.05 8.13 11.72
CA VAL A 90 12.44 7.27 12.85
C VAL A 90 13.19 8.10 13.90
N PRO A 91 13.08 7.76 15.20
CA PRO A 91 13.83 8.45 16.26
C PRO A 91 15.29 8.03 16.22
N GLY A 92 16.19 8.89 16.70
CA GLY A 92 17.60 8.54 16.80
C GLY A 92 18.48 9.71 17.17
N GLN A 93 19.77 9.42 17.47
CA GLN A 93 20.75 10.44 17.66
C GLN A 93 21.29 10.92 16.30
N VAL A 94 21.44 12.22 16.14
CA VAL A 94 22.03 12.84 14.96
C VAL A 94 23.55 12.68 15.00
N VAL A 95 24.11 12.00 14.02
CA VAL A 95 25.55 11.82 13.88
C VAL A 95 26.17 12.94 13.05
N HIS A 96 25.57 13.20 11.89
CA HIS A 96 26.05 14.22 10.96
C HIS A 96 24.92 15.09 10.47
N VAL A 97 25.20 16.39 10.35
CA VAL A 97 24.39 17.34 9.61
C VAL A 97 25.26 17.86 8.46
N LEU A 98 24.84 17.61 7.23
CA LEU A 98 25.64 17.81 6.02
C LEU A 98 25.36 19.15 5.32
N VAL A 99 24.38 19.87 5.80
CA VAL A 99 23.93 21.13 5.24
C VAL A 99 23.79 22.19 6.32
N ASP A 100 23.91 23.46 5.91
CA ASP A 100 23.70 24.60 6.79
C ASP A 100 22.65 25.54 6.19
N ASP A 101 22.23 26.56 6.96
CA ASP A 101 21.32 27.59 6.47
C ASP A 101 21.85 28.21 5.18
N ASN A 102 20.94 28.50 4.26
CA ASN A 102 21.17 29.03 2.92
C ASN A 102 21.90 28.07 1.95
N ASN A 103 22.18 26.83 2.35
CA ASN A 103 22.70 25.85 1.41
C ASN A 103 21.60 25.47 0.41
N ARG A 104 21.99 25.39 -0.85
CA ARG A 104 21.13 24.91 -1.92
C ARG A 104 21.21 23.40 -2.02
N VAL A 105 20.06 22.76 -2.03
CA VAL A 105 19.94 21.28 -2.09
C VAL A 105 19.06 20.86 -3.25
N ARG A 106 19.33 19.65 -3.77
CA ARG A 106 18.47 18.98 -4.76
C ARG A 106 17.72 17.85 -4.09
N LYS A 107 16.60 17.48 -4.66
CA LYS A 107 15.85 16.29 -4.24
C LYS A 107 16.78 15.06 -4.21
N GLY A 108 16.77 14.32 -3.08
CA GLY A 108 17.62 13.16 -2.84
C GLY A 108 18.97 13.48 -2.19
N ASN A 109 19.36 14.77 -2.03
CA ASN A 109 20.56 15.10 -1.27
C ASN A 109 20.39 14.71 0.21
N LEU A 110 21.40 14.06 0.78
CA LEU A 110 21.46 13.75 2.20
C LEU A 110 21.64 15.03 3.02
N LEU A 111 20.73 15.26 3.96
CA LEU A 111 20.70 16.44 4.82
C LEU A 111 21.22 16.13 6.22
N VAL A 112 20.67 15.08 6.82
CA VAL A 112 20.98 14.64 8.17
C VAL A 112 21.15 13.13 8.19
N GLN A 113 22.13 12.67 8.93
CA GLN A 113 22.38 11.26 9.16
C GLN A 113 22.18 10.95 10.66
N LEU A 114 21.25 10.05 10.93
CA LEU A 114 21.04 9.49 12.26
C LEU A 114 21.98 8.31 12.50
N ASP A 115 22.14 7.95 13.78
CA ASP A 115 22.85 6.74 14.16
C ASP A 115 22.16 5.50 13.58
N LYS A 116 22.89 4.76 12.76
CA LYS A 116 22.38 3.56 12.05
C LYS A 116 22.57 2.28 12.87
N GLU A 117 23.44 2.31 13.87
CA GLU A 117 23.84 1.08 14.56
C GLU A 117 22.67 0.34 15.22
N PRO A 118 21.76 0.99 15.96
CA PRO A 118 20.60 0.32 16.50
C PRO A 118 19.68 -0.31 15.45
N TYR A 119 19.58 0.32 14.29
CA TYR A 119 18.74 -0.15 13.17
C TYR A 119 19.40 -1.28 12.38
N ARG A 120 20.74 -1.29 12.25
CA ARG A 120 21.49 -2.42 11.70
C ARG A 120 21.31 -3.67 12.52
N VAL A 121 21.41 -3.55 13.85
CA VAL A 121 21.15 -4.68 14.74
C VAL A 121 19.72 -5.21 14.56
N GLN A 122 18.72 -4.34 14.36
CA GLN A 122 17.35 -4.77 14.08
C GLN A 122 17.23 -5.53 12.76
N VAL A 123 17.92 -5.09 11.70
CA VAL A 123 17.99 -5.81 10.41
C VAL A 123 18.64 -7.18 10.60
N ASP A 124 19.75 -7.27 11.35
CA ASP A 124 20.43 -8.54 11.59
C ASP A 124 19.55 -9.53 12.37
N ILE A 125 18.81 -9.05 13.38
CA ILE A 125 17.83 -9.86 14.13
C ILE A 125 16.69 -10.34 13.19
N ALA A 126 16.15 -9.46 12.36
CA ALA A 126 15.10 -9.81 11.43
C ALA A 126 15.59 -10.79 10.34
N GLN A 127 16.83 -10.63 9.88
CA GLN A 127 17.48 -11.55 8.94
C GLN A 127 17.69 -12.94 9.55
N ALA A 128 18.11 -13.00 10.83
CA ALA A 128 18.22 -14.26 11.55
C ALA A 128 16.85 -14.94 11.70
N ALA A 129 15.81 -14.17 12.04
CA ALA A 129 14.43 -14.68 12.13
C ALA A 129 13.92 -15.22 10.78
N LEU A 130 14.26 -14.56 9.67
CA LEU A 130 13.95 -15.06 8.32
C LEU A 130 14.63 -16.40 8.05
N THR A 131 15.91 -16.55 8.42
CA THR A 131 16.65 -17.81 8.25
C THR A 131 16.01 -18.95 9.06
N VAL A 132 15.56 -18.68 10.29
CA VAL A 132 14.83 -19.64 11.12
C VAL A 132 13.51 -20.04 10.44
N ALA A 133 12.73 -19.07 9.95
CA ALA A 133 11.46 -19.34 9.28
C ALA A 133 11.64 -20.18 8.00
N GLN A 134 12.75 -19.96 7.26
CA GLN A 134 13.12 -20.78 6.10
C GLN A 134 13.45 -22.23 6.51
N ALA A 135 14.18 -22.40 7.60
CA ALA A 135 14.50 -23.72 8.14
C ALA A 135 13.24 -24.45 8.65
N ASP A 136 12.34 -23.72 9.33
CA ASP A 136 11.04 -24.25 9.78
C ASP A 136 10.18 -24.73 8.60
N LEU A 137 10.15 -23.97 7.51
CA LEU A 137 9.43 -24.40 6.29
C LEU A 137 10.04 -25.68 5.71
N ALA A 138 11.35 -25.75 5.57
CA ALA A 138 12.04 -26.94 5.07
C ALA A 138 11.78 -28.17 5.96
N ALA A 139 11.77 -27.96 7.29
CA ALA A 139 11.46 -29.02 8.25
C ALA A 139 9.98 -29.47 8.14
N ALA A 140 9.04 -28.53 7.99
CA ALA A 140 7.62 -28.85 7.79
C ALA A 140 7.40 -29.62 6.48
N GLU A 141 8.02 -29.21 5.39
CA GLU A 141 7.98 -29.96 4.11
C GLU A 141 8.55 -31.36 4.24
N ALA A 142 9.70 -31.52 4.91
CA ALA A 142 10.31 -32.83 5.13
C ALA A 142 9.41 -33.74 5.97
N LYS A 143 8.79 -33.20 7.03
CA LYS A 143 7.82 -33.92 7.86
C LYS A 143 6.61 -34.37 7.04
N VAL A 144 6.04 -33.48 6.24
CA VAL A 144 4.87 -33.83 5.40
C VAL A 144 5.23 -34.82 4.33
N ARG A 145 6.42 -34.75 3.70
CA ARG A 145 6.90 -35.81 2.78
C ARG A 145 7.01 -37.20 3.48
N GLY A 146 7.52 -37.20 4.73
CA GLY A 146 7.57 -38.40 5.54
C GLY A 146 6.18 -38.99 5.81
N LEU A 147 5.21 -38.17 6.22
CA LEU A 147 3.83 -38.57 6.44
C LEU A 147 3.15 -39.03 5.15
N ALA A 148 3.42 -38.38 4.03
CA ALA A 148 2.91 -38.84 2.73
C ALA A 148 3.45 -40.18 2.31
N GLY A 149 4.73 -40.48 2.60
CA GLY A 149 5.34 -41.77 2.41
C GLY A 149 4.67 -42.84 3.28
N LEU A 150 4.41 -42.53 4.56
CA LEU A 150 3.70 -43.43 5.49
C LEU A 150 2.25 -43.69 5.03
N ALA A 151 1.51 -42.65 4.63
CA ALA A 151 0.15 -42.81 4.10
C ALA A 151 0.11 -43.71 2.85
N ARG A 152 1.16 -43.58 1.99
CA ARG A 152 1.32 -44.49 0.84
C ARG A 152 1.47 -45.95 1.26
N SER A 153 2.34 -46.24 2.24
CA SER A 153 2.51 -47.59 2.77
C SER A 153 1.20 -48.13 3.34
N GLN A 154 0.55 -47.34 4.21
CA GLN A 154 -0.73 -47.75 4.84
C GLN A 154 -1.87 -47.94 3.82
N ARG A 155 -1.84 -47.24 2.69
CA ARG A 155 -2.78 -47.49 1.60
C ARG A 155 -2.54 -48.85 0.95
N PHE A 156 -1.29 -49.28 0.78
CA PHE A 156 -0.98 -50.63 0.29
C PHE A 156 -1.37 -51.68 1.31
N ASP A 157 -1.17 -51.42 2.62
CA ASP A 157 -1.59 -52.33 3.69
C ASP A 157 -3.12 -52.53 3.69
N LEU A 158 -3.90 -51.42 3.49
CA LEU A 158 -5.35 -51.48 3.35
C LEU A 158 -5.76 -52.31 2.13
N ASN A 159 -5.15 -52.08 0.97
CA ASN A 159 -5.43 -52.83 -0.24
C ASN A 159 -5.13 -54.32 -0.05
N HIS A 160 -4.01 -54.65 0.58
CA HIS A 160 -3.62 -56.03 0.88
C HIS A 160 -4.63 -56.72 1.83
N SER A 161 -5.07 -56.01 2.90
CA SER A 161 -6.10 -56.54 3.81
C SER A 161 -7.43 -56.78 3.10
N MET A 162 -7.80 -55.98 2.10
CA MET A 162 -8.99 -56.20 1.27
C MET A 162 -8.83 -57.42 0.35
N GLU A 163 -7.66 -57.58 -0.28
CA GLU A 163 -7.33 -58.76 -1.10
C GLU A 163 -7.39 -60.03 -0.25
N GLU A 164 -6.79 -60.03 0.96
CA GLU A 164 -6.84 -61.13 1.90
C GLU A 164 -8.28 -61.51 2.31
N LEU A 165 -9.14 -60.50 2.57
CA LEU A 165 -10.56 -60.70 2.82
C LEU A 165 -11.27 -61.37 1.63
N HIS A 166 -11.01 -60.92 0.41
CA HIS A 166 -11.57 -61.54 -0.80
C HIS A 166 -11.14 -63.00 -0.96
N ASP A 167 -9.86 -63.30 -0.66
CA ASP A 167 -9.35 -64.68 -0.69
C ASP A 167 -10.01 -65.54 0.35
N GLN A 168 -10.23 -65.09 1.58
CA GLN A 168 -10.97 -65.80 2.61
C GLN A 168 -12.42 -66.02 2.25
N VAL A 169 -13.09 -65.05 1.60
CA VAL A 169 -14.45 -65.24 1.07
C VAL A 169 -14.48 -66.34 -0.03
N ALA A 170 -13.49 -66.35 -0.92
CA ALA A 170 -13.36 -67.33 -1.97
C ALA A 170 -13.16 -68.80 -1.34
N ASP A 171 -12.31 -68.92 -0.28
CA ASP A 171 -12.13 -70.18 0.43
C ASP A 171 -13.41 -70.61 1.13
N LEU A 172 -14.19 -69.72 1.74
CA LEU A 172 -15.52 -70.03 2.26
C LEU A 172 -16.41 -70.68 1.20
N HIS A 173 -16.49 -70.06 0.00
CA HIS A 173 -17.27 -70.61 -1.11
C HIS A 173 -16.78 -72.00 -1.51
N ALA A 174 -15.46 -72.26 -1.56
CA ALA A 174 -14.88 -73.59 -1.85
C ALA A 174 -15.20 -74.62 -0.79
N LYS A 175 -15.12 -74.26 0.53
CA LYS A 175 -15.49 -75.15 1.64
C LYS A 175 -16.98 -75.50 1.66
N VAL A 176 -17.85 -74.53 1.33
CA VAL A 176 -19.28 -74.79 1.23
C VAL A 176 -19.58 -75.72 0.06
N ALA A 177 -18.93 -75.58 -1.08
CA ALA A 177 -19.06 -76.54 -2.20
C ALA A 177 -18.58 -77.96 -1.80
N ALA A 178 -17.47 -78.09 -1.04
CA ALA A 178 -16.98 -79.35 -0.51
C ALA A 178 -17.98 -79.97 0.48
N LEU A 179 -18.62 -79.20 1.34
CA LEU A 179 -19.66 -79.62 2.24
C LEU A 179 -20.88 -80.19 1.46
N GLN A 180 -21.30 -79.45 0.41
CA GLN A 180 -22.41 -79.91 -0.46
C GLN A 180 -22.09 -81.24 -1.11
N ALA A 181 -20.87 -81.42 -1.61
CA ALA A 181 -20.41 -82.71 -2.16
C ALA A 181 -20.38 -83.85 -1.09
N ALA A 182 -19.88 -83.57 0.12
CA ALA A 182 -19.88 -84.50 1.23
C ALA A 182 -21.30 -84.88 1.67
N ASN A 183 -22.24 -83.91 1.70
CA ASN A 183 -23.64 -84.17 2.03
C ASN A 183 -24.35 -85.05 0.95
N ALA A 184 -24.05 -84.81 -0.33
CA ALA A 184 -24.56 -85.65 -1.42
C ALA A 184 -24.06 -87.10 -1.28
N THR A 185 -22.78 -87.30 -0.91
CA THR A 185 -22.19 -88.57 -0.66
C THR A 185 -22.84 -89.26 0.56
N LEU A 186 -23.08 -88.51 1.64
CA LEU A 186 -23.78 -89.02 2.84
C LEU A 186 -25.21 -89.43 2.50
N THR A 187 -25.95 -88.60 1.76
CA THR A 187 -27.33 -88.90 1.35
C THR A 187 -27.39 -90.27 0.56
N ARG A 188 -26.43 -90.39 -0.34
CA ARG A 188 -26.32 -91.66 -1.11
C ARG A 188 -26.00 -92.86 -0.19
N ALA A 189 -24.96 -92.71 0.64
CA ALA A 189 -24.57 -93.78 1.56
C ALA A 189 -25.70 -94.13 2.54
N GLN A 190 -26.44 -93.14 3.01
CA GLN A 190 -27.62 -93.36 3.87
C GLN A 190 -28.73 -94.12 3.16
N ALA A 191 -29.01 -93.80 1.92
CA ALA A 191 -30.02 -94.46 1.11
C ALA A 191 -29.62 -95.96 0.86
N ASP A 192 -28.31 -96.19 0.58
CA ASP A 192 -27.78 -97.49 0.36
C ASP A 192 -27.83 -98.33 1.69
N TYR A 193 -27.37 -97.80 2.83
CA TYR A 193 -27.47 -98.38 4.15
C TYR A 193 -28.91 -98.76 4.51
N GLN A 194 -29.88 -97.82 4.29
CA GLN A 194 -31.31 -98.15 4.58
C GLN A 194 -31.86 -99.27 3.70
N ARG A 195 -31.47 -99.30 2.44
CA ARG A 195 -31.86 -100.32 1.49
C ARG A 195 -31.28 -101.70 1.92
N GLU A 196 -29.98 -101.72 2.18
CA GLU A 196 -29.30 -102.97 2.57
C GLU A 196 -29.77 -103.49 3.95
N GLN A 197 -30.12 -102.55 4.89
CA GLN A 197 -30.73 -102.92 6.18
C GLN A 197 -32.07 -103.72 5.99
N GLN A 198 -32.84 -103.29 4.99
CA GLN A 198 -34.10 -103.99 4.66
C GLN A 198 -33.82 -105.38 4.01
N LEU A 199 -32.84 -105.45 3.12
CA LEU A 199 -32.44 -106.67 2.47
C LEU A 199 -31.83 -107.71 3.46
N LEU A 200 -31.06 -107.24 4.46
CA LEU A 200 -30.54 -108.01 5.56
C LEU A 200 -31.69 -108.62 6.39
N LYS A 201 -32.71 -107.85 6.74
CA LYS A 201 -33.92 -108.29 7.44
C LYS A 201 -34.67 -109.37 6.65
N GLN A 202 -34.60 -109.30 5.33
CA GLN A 202 -35.17 -110.30 4.40
C GLN A 202 -34.21 -111.49 4.14
N ARG A 203 -32.99 -111.51 4.74
CA ARG A 203 -31.94 -112.52 4.58
C ARG A 203 -31.44 -112.65 3.12
N VAL A 204 -31.46 -111.53 2.36
CA VAL A 204 -31.06 -111.53 0.95
C VAL A 204 -29.55 -111.32 0.83
N ILE A 205 -28.92 -110.58 1.80
CA ILE A 205 -27.49 -110.33 1.86
C ILE A 205 -26.84 -110.90 3.11
N SER A 206 -25.49 -110.96 3.09
CA SER A 206 -24.71 -111.43 4.25
C SER A 206 -24.47 -110.31 5.27
N GLN A 207 -24.21 -110.63 6.52
CA GLN A 207 -23.84 -109.72 7.57
C GLN A 207 -22.60 -108.93 7.16
N GLN A 208 -21.58 -109.53 6.61
CA GLN A 208 -20.36 -108.94 6.17
C GLN A 208 -20.60 -107.84 5.07
N GLN A 209 -21.52 -108.08 4.18
CA GLN A 209 -21.93 -107.07 3.17
C GLN A 209 -22.63 -105.86 3.82
N PHE A 210 -23.52 -106.06 4.76
CA PHE A 210 -24.20 -105.03 5.50
C PHE A 210 -23.19 -104.19 6.29
N ASP A 211 -22.25 -104.80 7.01
CA ASP A 211 -21.23 -104.14 7.79
C ASP A 211 -20.38 -103.17 6.92
N SER A 212 -20.11 -103.56 5.63
CA SER A 212 -19.41 -102.71 4.71
C SER A 212 -20.21 -101.44 4.30
N TYR A 213 -21.55 -101.51 4.21
CA TYR A 213 -22.41 -100.34 3.96
C TYR A 213 -22.58 -99.51 5.22
N GLU A 214 -22.62 -100.12 6.40
CA GLU A 214 -22.63 -99.37 7.68
C GLU A 214 -21.34 -98.58 7.85
N GLU A 215 -20.16 -99.16 7.60
CA GLU A 215 -18.88 -98.52 7.60
C GLU A 215 -18.85 -97.38 6.58
N ALA A 216 -19.32 -97.54 5.34
CA ALA A 216 -19.39 -96.59 4.32
C ALA A 216 -20.30 -95.38 4.72
N PHE A 217 -21.44 -95.64 5.37
CA PHE A 217 -22.33 -94.62 5.92
C PHE A 217 -21.67 -93.86 7.06
N ASP A 218 -21.01 -94.53 8.01
CA ASP A 218 -20.33 -93.84 9.12
C ASP A 218 -19.14 -92.99 8.65
N VAL A 219 -18.38 -93.49 7.67
CA VAL A 219 -17.31 -92.71 7.02
C VAL A 219 -17.87 -91.45 6.33
N ALA A 220 -18.96 -91.65 5.54
CA ALA A 220 -19.59 -90.50 4.85
C ALA A 220 -20.16 -89.46 5.85
N LYS A 221 -20.72 -89.93 6.97
CA LYS A 221 -21.22 -89.09 8.05
C LYS A 221 -20.11 -88.32 8.73
N ALA A 222 -18.98 -88.95 9.02
CA ALA A 222 -17.82 -88.35 9.60
C ALA A 222 -17.19 -87.28 8.64
N GLN A 223 -17.13 -87.60 7.32
CA GLN A 223 -16.66 -86.65 6.29
C GLN A 223 -17.55 -85.40 6.17
N SER A 224 -18.88 -85.59 6.17
CA SER A 224 -19.83 -84.44 6.16
C SER A 224 -19.67 -83.60 7.41
N ALA A 225 -19.58 -84.22 8.60
CA ALA A 225 -19.37 -83.51 9.84
C ALA A 225 -18.04 -82.69 9.84
N LYS A 226 -16.97 -83.29 9.31
CA LYS A 226 -15.67 -82.61 9.15
C LYS A 226 -15.78 -81.37 8.20
N ALA A 227 -16.38 -81.57 7.03
CA ALA A 227 -16.56 -80.46 6.08
C ALA A 227 -17.43 -79.36 6.66
N GLN A 228 -18.46 -79.69 7.46
CA GLN A 228 -19.27 -78.72 8.15
C GLN A 228 -18.45 -77.87 9.17
N GLN A 229 -17.60 -78.53 9.93
CA GLN A 229 -16.72 -77.77 10.88
C GLN A 229 -15.75 -76.86 10.15
N GLN A 230 -15.19 -77.27 9.03
CA GLN A 230 -14.33 -76.42 8.21
C GLN A 230 -15.04 -75.18 7.70
N VAL A 231 -16.32 -75.30 7.31
CA VAL A 231 -17.12 -74.09 6.95
C VAL A 231 -17.36 -73.19 8.15
N TYR A 232 -17.63 -73.76 9.34
CA TYR A 232 -17.83 -73.00 10.56
C TYR A 232 -16.54 -72.29 11.00
N GLU A 233 -15.39 -72.93 10.84
CA GLU A 233 -14.06 -72.32 11.10
C GLU A 233 -13.80 -71.08 10.23
N ILE A 234 -13.93 -71.17 8.92
CA ILE A 234 -13.75 -70.03 8.01
C ILE A 234 -14.80 -68.96 8.27
N ARG A 235 -16.05 -69.25 8.56
CA ARG A 235 -17.06 -68.30 8.93
C ARG A 235 -16.68 -67.55 10.21
N ALA A 236 -16.12 -68.25 11.21
CA ALA A 236 -15.66 -67.65 12.44
C ALA A 236 -14.43 -66.72 12.18
N GLU A 237 -13.50 -67.09 11.32
CA GLU A 237 -12.36 -66.29 10.89
C GLU A 237 -12.81 -64.98 10.19
N LEU A 238 -13.88 -65.07 9.38
CA LEU A 238 -14.52 -63.90 8.75
C LEU A 238 -15.38 -63.08 9.73
N GLY A 239 -15.44 -63.47 11.03
CA GLY A 239 -16.28 -62.78 12.03
C GLY A 239 -17.77 -62.97 11.83
N LEU A 240 -18.15 -63.98 11.00
CA LEU A 240 -19.54 -64.39 10.75
C LEU A 240 -20.01 -65.40 11.77
N PRO A 241 -21.31 -65.42 12.14
CA PRO A 241 -21.85 -66.50 12.99
C PRO A 241 -21.70 -67.82 12.29
N PRO A 242 -21.31 -68.93 13.00
CA PRO A 242 -21.15 -70.31 12.42
C PRO A 242 -22.40 -70.73 11.68
N LYS A 243 -23.58 -70.43 12.20
CA LYS A 243 -24.86 -70.66 11.52
C LYS A 243 -25.48 -69.34 11.13
N PRO A 244 -25.95 -69.19 9.87
CA PRO A 244 -26.66 -67.99 9.46
C PRO A 244 -27.92 -67.77 10.28
N LEU A 245 -28.23 -66.47 10.61
CA LEU A 245 -29.41 -66.13 11.44
C LEU A 245 -30.73 -66.30 10.69
N ASN A 246 -30.75 -66.21 9.37
CA ASN A 246 -31.96 -66.15 8.55
C ASN A 246 -31.98 -67.13 7.34
N GLY A 247 -31.45 -68.27 7.49
CA GLY A 247 -31.57 -69.22 6.37
C GLY A 247 -30.43 -70.23 6.25
N ASP A 248 -30.57 -71.10 5.30
CA ASP A 248 -29.70 -72.27 5.12
C ASP A 248 -28.44 -71.98 4.28
N ASP A 249 -28.25 -70.81 3.79
CA ASP A 249 -27.09 -70.45 2.94
C ASP A 249 -25.85 -70.14 3.75
N LEU A 250 -25.00 -71.13 3.92
CA LEU A 250 -23.70 -71.03 4.59
C LEU A 250 -22.68 -70.27 3.78
N ALA A 251 -22.92 -70.03 2.48
CA ALA A 251 -22.09 -69.24 1.60
C ALA A 251 -22.45 -67.72 1.64
N ALA A 252 -23.58 -67.34 2.26
CA ALA A 252 -24.02 -65.93 2.35
C ALA A 252 -23.04 -65.14 3.15
N VAL A 253 -22.53 -64.09 2.51
CA VAL A 253 -21.63 -63.06 3.06
C VAL A 253 -22.36 -61.72 3.01
N PRO A 254 -22.38 -60.92 4.09
CA PRO A 254 -22.92 -59.56 4.07
C PRO A 254 -22.19 -58.66 3.04
N PRO A 255 -22.90 -57.80 2.29
CA PRO A 255 -22.29 -56.93 1.28
C PRO A 255 -21.37 -55.87 1.87
N ASP A 256 -21.43 -55.66 3.19
CA ASP A 256 -20.64 -54.71 3.96
C ASP A 256 -19.60 -55.39 4.86
N LEU A 257 -19.21 -56.63 4.53
CA LEU A 257 -18.23 -57.40 5.32
C LEU A 257 -16.87 -56.69 5.39
N ASP A 258 -16.47 -56.03 4.31
CA ASP A 258 -15.25 -55.20 4.22
C ASP A 258 -15.22 -54.08 5.27
N GLN A 259 -16.39 -53.54 5.63
CA GLN A 259 -16.51 -52.50 6.64
C GLN A 259 -16.48 -53.04 8.09
N HIS A 260 -16.64 -54.34 8.28
CA HIS A 260 -16.71 -54.95 9.60
C HIS A 260 -15.51 -55.88 9.90
N PHE A 261 -14.76 -56.29 8.87
CA PHE A 261 -13.60 -57.15 9.03
C PHE A 261 -12.48 -56.42 9.77
N SER A 262 -11.99 -56.99 10.86
CA SER A 262 -11.11 -56.32 11.81
C SER A 262 -9.79 -55.83 11.20
N ALA A 263 -9.16 -56.63 10.34
CA ALA A 263 -7.91 -56.30 9.69
C ALA A 263 -8.07 -55.10 8.72
N VAL A 264 -9.15 -55.11 7.93
CA VAL A 264 -9.48 -54.01 7.02
C VAL A 264 -9.75 -52.71 7.80
N LYS A 265 -10.52 -52.78 8.88
CA LYS A 265 -10.78 -51.64 9.76
C LYS A 265 -9.54 -51.10 10.41
N GLU A 266 -8.67 -51.92 10.91
CA GLU A 266 -7.41 -51.48 11.51
C GLU A 266 -6.54 -50.75 10.49
N ALA A 267 -6.37 -51.28 9.29
CA ALA A 267 -5.64 -50.64 8.21
C ALA A 267 -6.31 -49.33 7.78
N GLN A 268 -7.65 -49.27 7.70
CA GLN A 268 -8.42 -48.09 7.42
C GLN A 268 -8.18 -46.97 8.43
N TYR A 269 -8.28 -47.29 9.73
CA TYR A 269 -8.07 -46.26 10.78
C TYR A 269 -6.64 -45.76 10.83
N ARG A 270 -5.62 -46.60 10.59
CA ARG A 270 -4.22 -46.15 10.49
C ARG A 270 -4.03 -45.15 9.34
N LEU A 271 -4.60 -45.45 8.17
CA LEU A 271 -4.55 -44.56 7.02
C LEU A 271 -5.30 -43.26 7.31
N MET A 272 -6.46 -43.29 7.95
CA MET A 272 -7.24 -42.08 8.33
C MET A 272 -6.48 -41.21 9.31
N GLU A 273 -5.78 -41.78 10.28
CA GLU A 273 -4.96 -41.01 11.24
C GLU A 273 -3.86 -40.24 10.51
N THR A 274 -3.12 -40.88 9.62
CA THR A 274 -2.07 -40.21 8.84
C THR A 274 -2.64 -39.21 7.86
N ALA A 275 -3.77 -39.52 7.22
CA ALA A 275 -4.45 -38.55 6.34
C ALA A 275 -4.93 -37.33 7.10
N ALA A 276 -5.41 -37.45 8.32
CA ALA A 276 -5.79 -36.32 9.17
C ALA A 276 -4.59 -35.40 9.51
N GLN A 277 -3.41 -36.01 9.80
CA GLN A 277 -2.17 -35.23 10.03
C GLN A 277 -1.71 -34.47 8.76
N LEU A 278 -2.02 -35.00 7.58
CA LEU A 278 -1.79 -34.32 6.29
C LEU A 278 -2.85 -33.25 5.97
N GLY A 279 -3.85 -33.06 6.83
CA GLY A 279 -4.96 -32.13 6.60
C GLY A 279 -6.03 -32.65 5.62
N ILE A 280 -5.96 -33.95 5.29
CA ILE A 280 -6.97 -34.62 4.45
C ILE A 280 -8.12 -35.02 5.35
N VAL A 281 -9.16 -34.20 5.42
CA VAL A 281 -10.35 -34.50 6.20
C VAL A 281 -11.25 -35.43 5.42
N GLN A 282 -11.22 -36.76 5.77
CA GLN A 282 -12.17 -37.74 5.23
C GLN A 282 -13.35 -37.89 6.18
N ARG A 283 -14.54 -38.22 5.59
CA ARG A 283 -15.72 -38.54 6.39
C ARG A 283 -15.55 -39.96 6.99
N PHE A 284 -15.77 -40.07 8.28
CA PHE A 284 -15.68 -41.36 9.02
C PHE A 284 -16.61 -42.47 8.50
N LYS A 285 -17.48 -42.22 7.53
CA LYS A 285 -18.46 -43.14 6.96
C LYS A 285 -18.11 -43.63 5.55
N GLY A 286 -16.91 -43.36 5.06
CA GLY A 286 -16.48 -43.87 3.76
C GLY A 286 -16.17 -45.35 3.80
N THR A 287 -16.51 -46.08 2.71
CA THR A 287 -16.05 -47.44 2.53
C THR A 287 -14.56 -47.51 2.24
N PRO A 288 -13.85 -48.63 2.50
CA PRO A 288 -12.44 -48.77 2.14
C PRO A 288 -12.18 -48.50 0.66
N ASP A 289 -13.05 -48.94 -0.24
CA ASP A 289 -12.97 -48.66 -1.68
C ASP A 289 -13.11 -47.16 -2.02
N GLU A 290 -14.04 -46.46 -1.35
CA GLU A 290 -14.19 -45.03 -1.52
C GLU A 290 -12.92 -44.26 -1.07
N MET A 291 -12.28 -44.72 -0.01
CA MET A 291 -11.03 -44.13 0.46
C MET A 291 -9.88 -44.31 -0.54
N LEU A 292 -9.77 -45.48 -1.12
CA LEU A 292 -8.79 -45.79 -2.16
C LEU A 292 -9.09 -44.96 -3.42
N ALA A 293 -10.36 -44.90 -3.83
CA ALA A 293 -10.80 -44.09 -5.00
C ALA A 293 -10.60 -42.60 -4.83
N GLU A 294 -10.83 -42.03 -3.64
CA GLU A 294 -10.65 -40.58 -3.35
C GLU A 294 -9.22 -40.16 -3.57
N PHE A 295 -8.25 -41.02 -3.27
CA PHE A 295 -6.85 -40.72 -3.55
C PHE A 295 -6.59 -40.50 -5.04
N TYR A 296 -7.17 -41.33 -5.91
CA TYR A 296 -7.02 -41.23 -7.36
C TYR A 296 -7.83 -40.07 -7.99
N LYS A 297 -8.85 -39.55 -7.32
CA LYS A 297 -9.59 -38.37 -7.78
C LYS A 297 -8.72 -37.09 -7.82
N ARG A 298 -7.66 -37.05 -7.02
CA ARG A 298 -6.74 -35.90 -6.98
C ARG A 298 -5.92 -35.77 -8.27
N ASP A 299 -5.58 -36.89 -8.91
CA ASP A 299 -5.03 -36.92 -10.26
C ASP A 299 -5.60 -38.12 -11.03
N PRO A 300 -6.41 -37.89 -12.08
CA PRO A 300 -6.99 -38.97 -12.91
C PRO A 300 -5.95 -39.84 -13.60
N SER A 301 -4.73 -39.35 -13.82
CA SER A 301 -3.63 -40.15 -14.39
C SER A 301 -3.02 -41.12 -13.36
N GLY A 302 -3.36 -40.97 -12.08
CA GLY A 302 -2.81 -41.77 -10.98
C GLY A 302 -1.32 -41.47 -10.72
N ASN A 303 -0.81 -40.33 -11.18
CA ASN A 303 0.57 -39.91 -10.92
C ASN A 303 0.73 -39.56 -9.44
N ILE A 304 1.38 -40.44 -8.72
CA ILE A 304 1.57 -40.31 -7.27
C ILE A 304 2.38 -39.07 -6.91
N ASP A 305 3.35 -38.72 -7.71
CA ASP A 305 4.21 -37.53 -7.42
C ASP A 305 3.39 -36.24 -7.51
N VAL A 306 2.49 -36.12 -8.49
CA VAL A 306 1.56 -34.98 -8.59
C VAL A 306 0.62 -34.90 -7.40
N ILE A 307 0.08 -36.05 -6.98
CA ILE A 307 -0.82 -36.12 -5.81
C ILE A 307 -0.06 -35.71 -4.53
N LEU A 308 1.16 -36.21 -4.35
CA LEU A 308 1.99 -35.86 -3.19
C LEU A 308 2.37 -34.38 -3.16
N ASP A 309 2.69 -33.79 -4.31
CA ASP A 309 2.98 -32.37 -4.41
C ASP A 309 1.76 -31.50 -4.06
N GLN A 310 0.56 -31.92 -4.45
CA GLN A 310 -0.67 -31.22 -4.03
C GLN A 310 -0.90 -31.32 -2.52
N VAL A 311 -0.75 -32.53 -1.95
CA VAL A 311 -0.87 -32.75 -0.51
C VAL A 311 0.15 -31.90 0.25
N LEU A 312 1.39 -31.82 -0.22
CA LEU A 312 2.44 -31.01 0.38
C LEU A 312 2.03 -29.53 0.46
N LYS A 313 1.52 -28.97 -0.64
CA LYS A 313 1.08 -27.57 -0.71
C LYS A 313 -0.17 -27.28 0.12
N GLU A 314 -1.03 -28.27 0.31
CA GLU A 314 -2.28 -28.12 1.07
C GLU A 314 -2.11 -28.40 2.57
N ALA A 315 -1.01 -29.05 2.97
CA ALA A 315 -0.77 -29.47 4.34
C ALA A 315 -0.77 -28.29 5.33
N PRO A 316 -1.49 -28.37 6.44
CA PRO A 316 -1.61 -27.29 7.42
C PRO A 316 -0.26 -26.85 8.00
N ASP A 317 0.64 -27.79 8.28
CA ASP A 317 1.97 -27.52 8.83
C ASP A 317 2.80 -26.68 7.86
N VAL A 318 2.75 -26.99 6.54
CA VAL A 318 3.46 -26.24 5.51
C VAL A 318 2.86 -24.85 5.36
N LYS A 319 1.54 -24.70 5.27
CA LYS A 319 0.86 -23.41 5.20
C LYS A 319 1.16 -22.53 6.41
N GLN A 320 1.25 -23.12 7.59
CA GLN A 320 1.62 -22.40 8.79
C GLN A 320 3.07 -21.89 8.72
N ALA A 321 3.99 -22.73 8.25
CA ALA A 321 5.39 -22.36 8.09
C ALA A 321 5.58 -21.31 6.98
N GLU A 322 4.86 -21.42 5.86
CA GLU A 322 4.84 -20.37 4.80
C GLU A 322 4.33 -19.03 5.33
N ALA A 323 3.25 -19.05 6.14
CA ALA A 323 2.73 -17.81 6.75
C ALA A 323 3.76 -17.17 7.68
N LYS A 324 4.50 -17.96 8.47
CA LYS A 324 5.61 -17.45 9.30
C LYS A 324 6.75 -16.89 8.46
N LEU A 325 7.08 -17.52 7.34
CA LEU A 325 8.10 -17.05 6.42
C LEU A 325 7.71 -15.68 5.83
N VAL A 326 6.49 -15.53 5.36
CA VAL A 326 5.96 -14.24 4.84
C VAL A 326 6.01 -13.18 5.93
N GLN A 327 5.65 -13.51 7.17
CA GLN A 327 5.74 -12.58 8.30
C GLN A 327 7.18 -12.17 8.58
N ALA A 328 8.13 -13.11 8.58
CA ALA A 328 9.55 -12.81 8.80
C ALA A 328 10.12 -11.94 7.68
N GLN A 329 9.74 -12.17 6.42
CA GLN A 329 10.09 -11.31 5.29
C GLN A 329 9.56 -9.89 5.44
N ALA A 330 8.31 -9.73 5.87
CA ALA A 330 7.71 -8.43 6.13
C ALA A 330 8.42 -7.68 7.27
N ASN A 331 8.80 -8.39 8.33
CA ASN A 331 9.54 -7.82 9.46
C ASN A 331 10.95 -7.36 9.03
N LEU A 332 11.65 -8.15 8.21
CA LEU A 332 12.94 -7.77 7.64
C LEU A 332 12.81 -6.50 6.79
N HIS A 333 11.84 -6.47 5.88
CA HIS A 333 11.60 -5.29 5.05
C HIS A 333 11.29 -4.04 5.88
N GLN A 334 10.51 -4.17 6.96
CA GLN A 334 10.26 -3.06 7.88
C GLN A 334 11.53 -2.58 8.57
N ALA A 335 12.42 -3.49 9.00
CA ALA A 335 13.69 -3.14 9.61
C ALA A 335 14.63 -2.42 8.61
N GLU A 336 14.70 -2.89 7.37
CA GLU A 336 15.46 -2.26 6.28
C GLU A 336 14.92 -0.86 5.94
N LEU A 337 13.60 -0.68 5.91
CA LEU A 337 12.98 0.64 5.74
C LEU A 337 13.36 1.59 6.87
N ASN A 338 13.30 1.13 8.12
CA ASN A 338 13.69 1.93 9.27
C ASN A 338 15.19 2.33 9.20
N LEU A 339 16.04 1.41 8.77
CA LEU A 339 17.47 1.69 8.54
C LEU A 339 17.66 2.74 7.44
N SER A 340 16.91 2.66 6.36
CA SER A 340 16.95 3.65 5.27
C SER A 340 16.51 5.04 5.73
N TYR A 341 15.54 5.11 6.64
CA TYR A 341 15.05 6.37 7.19
C TYR A 341 16.03 7.05 8.16
N CYS A 342 17.12 6.39 8.55
CA CYS A 342 18.24 7.06 9.23
C CYS A 342 18.95 8.07 8.34
N GLU A 343 18.77 8.00 7.03
CA GLU A 343 19.23 8.98 6.07
C GLU A 343 18.09 9.93 5.73
N VAL A 344 18.11 11.11 6.34
CA VAL A 344 17.12 12.15 6.06
C VAL A 344 17.54 12.92 4.82
N VAL A 345 16.78 12.78 3.73
CA VAL A 345 17.09 13.37 2.42
C VAL A 345 16.12 14.50 2.08
N ALA A 346 16.55 15.41 1.19
CA ALA A 346 15.70 16.44 0.64
C ALA A 346 14.60 15.84 -0.25
N GLU A 347 13.35 16.19 0.02
CA GLU A 347 12.21 15.72 -0.79
C GLU A 347 11.93 16.63 -2.00
N ILE A 348 12.44 17.87 -1.97
CA ILE A 348 12.30 18.90 -3.03
C ILE A 348 13.63 19.58 -3.33
N ASP A 349 13.71 20.20 -4.52
CA ASP A 349 14.78 21.15 -4.85
C ASP A 349 14.52 22.46 -4.13
N GLY A 350 15.53 23.01 -3.44
CA GLY A 350 15.31 24.23 -2.68
C GLY A 350 16.54 24.75 -1.95
N VAL A 351 16.28 25.65 -1.03
CA VAL A 351 17.27 26.24 -0.13
C VAL A 351 16.89 25.93 1.30
N VAL A 352 17.87 25.47 2.08
CA VAL A 352 17.70 25.19 3.52
C VAL A 352 17.47 26.51 4.27
N THR A 353 16.46 26.52 5.12
CA THR A 353 16.17 27.62 6.02
C THR A 353 15.82 27.08 7.41
N ARG A 354 16.15 27.82 8.46
CA ARG A 354 15.84 27.48 9.87
C ARG A 354 16.29 26.08 10.27
N ARG A 355 17.57 25.82 10.20
CA ARG A 355 18.15 24.58 10.73
C ARG A 355 18.11 24.58 12.25
N ASN A 356 17.31 23.65 12.82
CA ASN A 356 17.11 23.53 14.28
C ASN A 356 17.87 22.34 14.90
N VAL A 357 18.64 21.59 14.09
CA VAL A 357 19.29 20.36 14.49
C VAL A 357 20.82 20.47 14.44
N ASN A 358 21.49 19.85 15.42
CA ASN A 358 22.94 19.78 15.51
C ASN A 358 23.39 18.32 15.72
N PRO A 359 24.64 17.97 15.34
CA PRO A 359 25.23 16.69 15.71
C PRO A 359 25.17 16.47 17.22
N GLY A 360 24.79 15.26 17.64
CA GLY A 360 24.60 14.91 19.05
C GLY A 360 23.18 15.11 19.58
N ASN A 361 22.30 15.83 18.87
CA ASN A 361 20.90 15.95 19.28
C ASN A 361 20.18 14.60 19.18
N GLN A 362 19.28 14.36 20.12
CA GLN A 362 18.32 13.25 20.06
C GLN A 362 17.04 13.79 19.44
N VAL A 363 16.56 13.13 18.36
CA VAL A 363 15.36 13.54 17.63
C VAL A 363 14.29 12.46 17.66
N VAL A 364 13.04 12.88 17.56
CA VAL A 364 11.89 11.99 17.50
C VAL A 364 11.24 12.04 16.10
N ALA A 365 10.51 10.99 15.74
CA ALA A 365 9.80 10.96 14.46
C ALA A 365 8.80 12.13 14.35
N GLY A 366 8.84 12.85 13.21
CA GLY A 366 7.99 14.02 12.97
C GLY A 366 8.50 15.35 13.51
N GLU A 367 9.64 15.38 14.23
CA GLU A 367 10.25 16.61 14.72
C GLU A 367 10.82 17.46 13.59
N GLU A 368 10.56 18.77 13.58
CA GLU A 368 11.05 19.67 12.54
C GLU A 368 12.56 19.93 12.69
N LEU A 369 13.36 19.35 11.80
CA LEU A 369 14.82 19.54 11.80
C LEU A 369 15.24 20.79 11.05
N MET A 370 14.62 21.08 9.94
CA MET A 370 14.85 22.24 9.10
C MET A 370 13.69 22.47 8.12
N ALA A 371 13.63 23.65 7.53
CA ALA A 371 12.69 23.98 6.46
C ALA A 371 13.41 24.10 5.13
N LEU A 372 12.83 23.53 4.06
CA LEU A 372 13.24 23.72 2.69
C LEU A 372 12.27 24.66 1.98
N ARG A 373 12.78 25.69 1.33
CA ARG A 373 12.00 26.57 0.49
C ARG A 373 12.27 26.26 -0.97
N SER A 374 11.19 25.93 -1.70
CA SER A 374 11.31 25.63 -3.13
C SER A 374 11.77 26.85 -3.91
N LEU A 375 12.65 26.64 -4.89
CA LEU A 375 13.05 27.65 -5.86
C LEU A 375 12.17 27.66 -7.12
N THR A 376 11.48 26.56 -7.37
CA THR A 376 10.70 26.35 -8.60
C THR A 376 9.21 26.54 -8.39
N GLU A 377 8.71 26.17 -7.21
CA GLU A 377 7.29 26.25 -6.86
C GLU A 377 6.99 27.53 -6.11
N ILE A 378 7.15 28.66 -6.81
CA ILE A 378 6.87 29.99 -6.28
C ILE A 378 5.78 30.68 -7.10
N TRP A 379 5.09 31.60 -6.45
CA TRP A 379 4.06 32.46 -7.03
C TRP A 379 4.11 33.84 -6.40
N VAL A 380 3.33 34.74 -6.92
CA VAL A 380 3.14 36.09 -6.33
C VAL A 380 1.72 36.15 -5.76
N ASP A 381 1.62 36.49 -4.49
CA ASP A 381 0.36 36.88 -3.85
C ASP A 381 0.22 38.39 -3.93
N ALA A 382 -0.77 38.84 -4.70
CA ALA A 382 -1.02 40.24 -4.97
C ALA A 382 -2.36 40.67 -4.36
N ASN A 383 -2.33 41.62 -3.43
CA ASN A 383 -3.49 42.11 -2.71
C ASN A 383 -4.13 43.28 -3.47
N PHE A 384 -5.14 42.99 -4.29
CA PHE A 384 -5.88 44.02 -5.03
C PHE A 384 -7.03 44.58 -4.22
N LYS A 385 -7.28 45.90 -4.37
CA LYS A 385 -8.44 46.53 -3.76
C LYS A 385 -9.74 46.00 -4.36
N GLU A 386 -10.79 45.90 -3.55
CA GLU A 386 -12.12 45.44 -3.97
C GLU A 386 -12.62 46.14 -5.25
N THR A 387 -12.38 47.42 -5.36
CA THR A 387 -12.77 48.25 -6.54
C THR A 387 -12.04 47.88 -7.85
N GLN A 388 -10.88 47.19 -7.75
CA GLN A 388 -10.07 46.76 -8.89
C GLN A 388 -10.47 45.38 -9.42
N LEU A 389 -11.08 44.52 -8.54
CA LEU A 389 -11.37 43.13 -8.83
C LEU A 389 -12.37 42.90 -9.97
N ALA A 390 -13.29 43.86 -10.18
CA ALA A 390 -14.29 43.74 -11.24
C ALA A 390 -13.70 43.53 -12.65
N LYS A 391 -12.46 44.00 -12.86
CA LYS A 391 -11.75 43.92 -14.15
C LYS A 391 -10.80 42.71 -14.25
N LEU A 392 -10.57 41.97 -13.15
CA LEU A 392 -9.61 40.88 -13.10
C LEU A 392 -10.28 39.54 -13.41
N ARG A 393 -9.58 38.70 -14.17
CA ARG A 393 -10.04 37.32 -14.53
C ARG A 393 -8.85 36.39 -14.52
N ILE A 394 -9.15 35.09 -14.23
CA ILE A 394 -8.15 34.02 -14.35
C ILE A 394 -7.63 33.98 -15.79
N GLY A 395 -6.33 33.80 -15.95
CA GLY A 395 -5.66 33.69 -17.24
C GLY A 395 -5.19 35.01 -17.85
N GLN A 396 -5.48 36.15 -17.21
CA GLN A 396 -4.93 37.45 -17.68
C GLN A 396 -3.41 37.50 -17.52
N PRO A 397 -2.68 38.00 -18.54
CA PRO A 397 -1.24 38.15 -18.44
C PRO A 397 -0.87 39.28 -17.47
N VAL A 398 0.23 39.08 -16.78
CA VAL A 398 0.76 40.03 -15.78
C VAL A 398 2.24 40.21 -15.98
N ASP A 399 2.68 41.47 -16.04
CA ASP A 399 4.08 41.80 -15.88
C ASP A 399 4.37 42.08 -14.41
N LEU A 400 5.46 41.51 -13.92
CA LEU A 400 5.89 41.57 -12.52
C LEU A 400 7.20 42.35 -12.44
N ASP A 401 7.17 43.48 -11.82
CA ASP A 401 8.35 44.28 -11.49
C ASP A 401 8.76 43.93 -10.06
N VAL A 402 9.88 43.22 -9.90
CA VAL A 402 10.41 42.78 -8.60
C VAL A 402 11.42 43.81 -8.12
N ASP A 403 11.27 44.33 -6.93
CA ASP A 403 12.10 45.46 -6.42
C ASP A 403 13.59 45.12 -6.41
N MET A 404 13.98 43.90 -6.11
CA MET A 404 15.37 43.44 -6.12
C MET A 404 16.06 43.60 -7.49
N TYR A 405 15.33 43.44 -8.59
CA TYR A 405 15.87 43.57 -9.95
C TYR A 405 15.56 44.92 -10.59
N GLY A 406 14.69 45.70 -9.98
CA GLY A 406 14.23 46.97 -10.49
C GLY A 406 13.61 46.85 -11.88
N ARG A 407 13.56 48.00 -12.62
CA ARG A 407 12.98 48.04 -13.96
C ARG A 407 13.82 47.39 -15.07
N ARG A 408 15.01 46.84 -14.73
CA ARG A 408 15.91 46.21 -15.71
C ARG A 408 15.43 44.81 -16.14
N ARG A 409 14.68 44.12 -15.27
CA ARG A 409 14.18 42.81 -15.54
C ARG A 409 12.71 42.73 -15.14
N ARG A 410 11.84 42.38 -16.10
CA ARG A 410 10.43 42.07 -15.86
C ARG A 410 10.21 40.57 -15.94
N PHE A 411 9.49 40.06 -14.99
CA PHE A 411 9.01 38.69 -15.01
C PHE A 411 7.59 38.66 -15.56
N ARG A 412 7.22 37.58 -16.21
CA ARG A 412 5.88 37.39 -16.72
C ARG A 412 5.15 36.36 -15.90
N GLY A 413 3.90 36.63 -15.64
CA GLY A 413 3.01 35.74 -14.93
C GLY A 413 1.61 35.77 -15.51
N ARG A 414 0.76 35.02 -14.89
CA ARG A 414 -0.65 34.89 -15.23
C ARG A 414 -1.46 34.73 -13.96
N ILE A 415 -2.63 35.36 -13.88
CA ILE A 415 -3.56 35.12 -12.78
C ILE A 415 -4.00 33.65 -12.81
N SER A 416 -3.74 32.93 -11.74
CA SER A 416 -4.15 31.55 -11.58
C SER A 416 -5.41 31.36 -10.74
N GLY A 417 -5.68 32.28 -9.82
CA GLY A 417 -6.85 32.19 -8.96
C GLY A 417 -7.06 33.39 -8.04
N PHE A 418 -8.24 33.38 -7.44
CA PHE A 418 -8.64 34.37 -6.43
C PHE A 418 -8.88 33.62 -5.10
N THR A 419 -8.40 34.20 -4.01
CA THR A 419 -8.67 33.65 -2.66
C THR A 419 -10.12 33.94 -2.27
N MET A 420 -10.79 33.02 -1.56
CA MET A 420 -12.21 33.14 -1.19
C MET A 420 -12.45 34.01 0.05
N GLY A 421 -11.46 34.82 0.48
CA GLY A 421 -11.60 35.72 1.62
C GLY A 421 -10.66 36.90 1.50
N THR A 422 -11.02 38.02 2.11
CA THR A 422 -10.16 39.18 2.20
C THR A 422 -9.02 38.93 3.19
N GLY A 423 -7.92 39.68 3.06
CA GLY A 423 -6.77 39.54 3.96
C GLY A 423 -7.14 39.73 5.44
N SER A 424 -8.12 40.57 5.74
CA SER A 424 -8.59 40.82 7.10
C SER A 424 -9.42 39.65 7.66
N THR A 425 -10.19 38.91 6.83
CA THR A 425 -10.99 37.75 7.26
C THR A 425 -10.16 36.47 7.39
N LEU A 426 -9.06 36.41 6.66
CA LEU A 426 -8.13 35.26 6.68
C LEU A 426 -6.97 35.41 7.67
N ALA A 427 -6.88 36.57 8.32
CA ALA A 427 -5.87 36.81 9.35
C ALA A 427 -6.15 35.97 10.59
N LEU A 428 -5.09 35.42 11.21
CA LEU A 428 -5.18 34.64 12.46
C LEU A 428 -5.84 35.42 13.61
N LEU A 429 -5.68 36.76 13.61
CA LEU A 429 -6.33 37.68 14.52
C LEU A 429 -7.00 38.75 13.66
N PRO A 430 -8.28 38.59 13.30
CA PRO A 430 -9.02 39.63 12.61
C PRO A 430 -9.07 40.93 13.45
N ALA A 431 -8.85 42.09 12.82
CA ALA A 431 -8.99 43.34 13.52
C ALA A 431 -10.46 43.57 13.92
N GLU A 432 -10.78 43.47 15.18
CA GLU A 432 -12.08 43.86 15.72
C GLU A 432 -12.14 45.36 15.97
N ASN A 433 -13.11 46.03 15.34
CA ASN A 433 -13.37 47.43 15.60
C ASN A 433 -14.20 47.56 16.90
N ALA A 434 -13.49 47.64 18.03
CA ALA A 434 -14.10 47.62 19.38
C ALA A 434 -14.82 48.92 19.77
N THR A 435 -14.86 49.96 18.91
CA THR A 435 -15.30 51.31 19.31
C THR A 435 -16.59 51.80 18.65
N GLY A 436 -17.45 50.93 18.15
CA GLY A 436 -18.82 51.27 17.75
C GLY A 436 -18.99 52.15 16.50
N ASN A 437 -17.97 52.79 15.96
CA ASN A 437 -18.03 53.53 14.72
C ASN A 437 -17.55 52.66 13.54
N PHE A 438 -18.49 52.24 12.70
CA PHE A 438 -18.15 51.51 11.45
C PHE A 438 -17.50 52.47 10.44
N VAL A 439 -16.18 52.39 10.30
CA VAL A 439 -15.44 53.06 9.22
C VAL A 439 -15.29 52.04 8.09
N LYS A 440 -15.85 52.31 6.92
CA LYS A 440 -15.65 51.52 5.72
C LYS A 440 -14.18 51.54 5.27
N VAL A 441 -13.42 50.52 5.66
CA VAL A 441 -12.04 50.32 5.18
C VAL A 441 -12.09 49.55 3.87
N VAL A 442 -11.39 50.02 2.84
CA VAL A 442 -11.29 49.33 1.55
C VAL A 442 -10.60 47.95 1.76
N GLN A 443 -11.32 46.90 1.53
CA GLN A 443 -10.81 45.54 1.66
C GLN A 443 -9.89 45.20 0.49
N ARG A 444 -8.87 44.35 0.75
CA ARG A 444 -7.98 43.81 -0.26
C ARG A 444 -8.19 42.30 -0.35
N LEU A 445 -8.22 41.79 -1.59
CA LEU A 445 -8.32 40.36 -1.86
C LEU A 445 -7.01 39.84 -2.44
N PRO A 446 -6.42 38.79 -1.86
CA PRO A 446 -5.25 38.13 -2.42
C PRO A 446 -5.59 37.46 -3.76
N VAL A 447 -4.80 37.75 -4.78
CA VAL A 447 -4.87 37.15 -6.11
C VAL A 447 -3.56 36.45 -6.36
N ARG A 448 -3.63 35.14 -6.67
CA ARG A 448 -2.46 34.33 -6.96
C ARG A 448 -2.06 34.49 -8.43
N ILE A 449 -0.79 34.82 -8.63
CA ILE A 449 -0.18 34.98 -9.94
C ILE A 449 0.95 33.98 -10.07
N GLU A 450 0.81 33.07 -11.03
CA GLU A 450 1.83 32.08 -11.36
C GLU A 450 2.81 32.67 -12.37
N LEU A 451 4.09 32.39 -12.16
CA LEU A 451 5.16 32.82 -13.06
C LEU A 451 5.15 31.95 -14.33
N THR A 452 5.35 32.59 -15.48
CA THR A 452 5.52 31.93 -16.77
C THR A 452 6.94 32.13 -17.26
N ASN A 453 7.59 31.05 -17.76
CA ASN A 453 8.98 31.11 -18.25
C ASN A 453 9.98 31.61 -17.20
N TYR A 454 9.85 31.15 -15.97
CA TYR A 454 10.74 31.49 -14.87
C TYR A 454 11.92 30.54 -14.80
N ASP A 455 13.13 31.06 -14.79
CA ASP A 455 14.37 30.31 -14.54
C ASP A 455 14.92 30.67 -13.16
N PRO A 456 14.77 29.80 -12.16
CA PRO A 456 15.21 30.08 -10.80
C PRO A 456 16.74 30.07 -10.62
N TYR A 457 17.47 29.58 -11.61
CA TYR A 457 18.92 29.46 -11.51
C TYR A 457 19.66 30.69 -11.98
N THR A 458 19.09 31.37 -12.96
CA THR A 458 19.68 32.61 -13.51
C THR A 458 19.19 33.84 -12.77
N PHE A 459 17.91 33.85 -12.35
CA PHE A 459 17.28 34.99 -11.67
C PHE A 459 16.42 34.50 -10.48
N PRO A 460 17.05 34.11 -9.37
CA PRO A 460 16.32 33.57 -8.23
C PRO A 460 15.39 34.61 -7.60
N LEU A 461 14.15 34.22 -7.34
CA LEU A 461 13.19 35.00 -6.57
C LEU A 461 13.06 34.41 -5.19
N PHE A 462 13.37 35.19 -4.18
CA PHE A 462 13.27 34.79 -2.79
C PHE A 462 11.87 35.06 -2.23
N ILE A 463 11.36 34.17 -1.41
CA ILE A 463 10.07 34.34 -0.74
C ILE A 463 10.13 35.60 0.15
N GLY A 464 9.09 36.43 0.08
CA GLY A 464 9.01 37.69 0.82
C GLY A 464 9.50 38.91 0.04
N LEU A 465 10.07 38.74 -1.16
CA LEU A 465 10.42 39.92 -1.99
C LEU A 465 9.17 40.67 -2.41
N SER A 466 9.24 42.02 -2.33
CA SER A 466 8.20 42.90 -2.81
C SER A 466 8.14 42.93 -4.33
N VAL A 467 6.92 42.91 -4.86
CA VAL A 467 6.63 42.86 -6.30
C VAL A 467 5.53 43.86 -6.64
N THR A 468 5.65 44.52 -7.77
CA THR A 468 4.57 45.33 -8.33
C THR A 468 4.00 44.65 -9.56
N PRO A 469 2.85 43.97 -9.47
CA PRO A 469 2.19 43.34 -10.60
C PRO A 469 1.40 44.36 -11.43
N HIS A 470 1.54 44.27 -12.75
CA HIS A 470 0.80 45.07 -13.74
C HIS A 470 -0.07 44.10 -14.58
N VAL A 471 -1.34 44.01 -14.24
CA VAL A 471 -2.29 43.10 -14.92
C VAL A 471 -2.88 43.78 -16.15
N TYR A 472 -2.76 43.16 -17.32
CA TYR A 472 -3.33 43.66 -18.58
C TYR A 472 -4.79 43.24 -18.71
N VAL A 473 -5.71 44.16 -18.32
CA VAL A 473 -7.16 43.86 -18.26
C VAL A 473 -7.84 43.81 -19.62
N ASN A 474 -7.20 44.38 -20.66
CA ASN A 474 -7.74 44.41 -22.02
C ASN A 474 -7.20 43.26 -22.91
N GLU A 475 -6.26 42.48 -22.42
CA GLU A 475 -5.73 41.32 -23.15
C GLU A 475 -6.58 40.08 -22.92
N LYS A 476 -6.64 39.22 -23.94
CA LYS A 476 -7.43 37.95 -23.83
C LYS A 476 -6.79 37.04 -22.79
N PRO A 477 -7.56 36.58 -21.81
CA PRO A 477 -7.10 35.56 -20.85
C PRO A 477 -6.70 34.26 -21.55
N THR A 478 -5.64 33.63 -21.08
CA THR A 478 -5.11 32.36 -21.65
C THR A 478 -4.95 31.30 -20.57
N GLY A 479 -4.98 30.01 -20.97
CA GLY A 479 -4.74 28.87 -20.11
C GLY A 479 -6.00 28.27 -19.49
N PRO A 480 -5.83 27.34 -18.52
CA PRO A 480 -6.95 26.69 -17.85
C PRO A 480 -7.83 27.72 -17.13
N ASN A 481 -9.15 27.56 -17.23
CA ASN A 481 -10.14 28.44 -16.60
C ASN A 481 -10.09 29.93 -17.02
N ALA A 482 -9.49 30.23 -18.19
CA ALA A 482 -9.38 31.61 -18.71
C ALA A 482 -10.73 32.34 -18.75
N GLY A 483 -10.76 33.59 -18.27
CA GLY A 483 -11.95 34.43 -18.24
C GLY A 483 -12.92 34.18 -17.07
N LYS A 484 -12.69 33.14 -16.27
CA LYS A 484 -13.51 32.84 -15.10
C LYS A 484 -13.02 33.54 -13.84
N PHE A 485 -13.86 33.60 -12.80
CA PHE A 485 -13.48 33.98 -11.45
C PHE A 485 -13.03 32.79 -10.59
N LEU A 486 -13.56 31.58 -10.86
CA LEU A 486 -13.25 30.39 -10.11
C LEU A 486 -12.58 29.35 -11.00
N GLN A 487 -11.66 28.61 -10.43
CA GLN A 487 -11.09 27.43 -11.07
C GLN A 487 -12.16 26.34 -11.25
N ALA A 488 -11.99 25.46 -12.24
CA ALA A 488 -12.85 24.29 -12.37
C ALA A 488 -12.65 23.34 -11.18
N SER A 489 -13.72 22.66 -10.78
CA SER A 489 -13.63 21.62 -9.77
C SER A 489 -12.69 20.48 -10.22
N LEU A 490 -11.85 20.01 -9.32
CA LEU A 490 -10.97 18.85 -9.53
C LEU A 490 -11.73 17.49 -9.52
N ALA A 491 -13.07 17.54 -9.42
CA ALA A 491 -13.92 16.35 -9.26
C ALA A 491 -13.85 15.31 -10.43
N GLY A 492 -12.96 15.47 -11.42
CA GLY A 492 -12.74 14.51 -12.49
C GLY A 492 -11.30 14.02 -12.65
N THR A 493 -10.36 14.50 -11.84
CA THR A 493 -8.92 14.24 -12.00
C THR A 493 -8.24 13.58 -10.81
N LEU A 494 -8.96 13.39 -9.70
CA LEU A 494 -8.40 12.63 -8.59
C LEU A 494 -8.39 11.14 -8.98
N PRO A 495 -7.24 10.45 -8.89
CA PRO A 495 -7.22 9.01 -9.06
C PRO A 495 -8.14 8.41 -7.99
N VAL A 496 -9.11 7.61 -8.44
CA VAL A 496 -9.92 6.78 -7.55
C VAL A 496 -8.95 5.84 -6.86
N LEU A 497 -8.71 6.04 -5.57
CA LEU A 497 -7.95 5.09 -4.78
C LEU A 497 -8.63 3.73 -4.90
N PRO A 498 -7.90 2.66 -5.23
CA PRO A 498 -8.48 1.33 -5.25
C PRO A 498 -9.09 1.04 -3.87
N PRO A 499 -10.24 0.34 -3.81
CA PRO A 499 -10.84 -0.02 -2.54
C PRO A 499 -9.81 -0.81 -1.73
N ASN A 500 -9.62 -0.38 -0.49
CA ASN A 500 -8.72 -1.03 0.46
C ASN A 500 -9.11 -2.53 0.55
N PRO A 501 -8.25 -3.49 0.21
CA PRO A 501 -8.56 -4.89 0.41
C PRO A 501 -8.74 -5.12 1.91
N ARG A 502 -9.97 -5.49 2.29
CA ARG A 502 -10.30 -5.91 3.66
C ARG A 502 -9.74 -7.29 3.93
#